data_408617fc422cae258484e1cc88f9f765
#
_entry.id   408617fc422cae258484e1cc88f9f765
#
_cell.length_a   1.000
_cell.length_b   1.000
_cell.length_c   1.000
_cell.angle_alpha   90.00
_cell.angle_beta   90.00
_cell.angle_gamma   90.00
#
_symmetry.space_group_name_H-M   'P 1'
#
loop_
_entity.id
_entity.type
_entity.pdbx_description
1 polymer ?
#
loop_
_entity_poly.entity_id
_entity_poly.type
_entity_poly.pdbx_seq_one_letter_code
_entity_poly.pdbx_strand_id
1 'polypeptide(L)'
;RRAQVLIEAIIAEVGDSTASEIGVQWFTAPQRSDGSLGQGIIGGTNFPGPNGNSALTSLATNPLGLSGLGGLSLGYIDGTINIPGTDTPLLNLGALARALRGDGTTNILSTPSILTLDNQEAEIKIAKEVPFLTGSYTNTASSGQNGQVTNPFQTIERKDVGLVLKVTPHINEGDAVRMEIHQEVSSLAPPVTGAVDLVTNKRELSTNVLVSDNSLLVLGGLSDTNVSDNNSKVPGLGSIPVIGNLFRYRSNKNENRELMIFMRPKILRDAATEAAVSSEKYNYMRTEQLRLREDSAPLTPRGERPLLPEVHDFLSDPGPAANASTRDRQ
;
A
#
# COMPACT_ATOMS: atom_id res chain seq x y z
N ARG A 1 -30.96 -12.43 32.31
CA ARG A 1 -30.34 -11.66 31.20
C ARG A 1 -29.55 -12.62 30.36
N ARG A 2 -29.59 -12.49 29.03
CA ARG A 2 -28.71 -13.23 28.16
C ARG A 2 -27.31 -12.63 28.30
N ALA A 3 -26.30 -13.47 28.39
CA ALA A 3 -24.92 -13.02 28.42
C ALA A 3 -24.55 -12.35 27.08
N GLN A 4 -23.68 -11.39 27.11
CA GLN A 4 -23.11 -10.71 25.97
C GLN A 4 -21.63 -11.08 25.85
N VAL A 5 -21.10 -11.06 24.66
CA VAL A 5 -19.69 -11.28 24.42
C VAL A 5 -19.12 -10.08 23.67
N LEU A 6 -18.15 -9.43 24.29
CA LEU A 6 -17.30 -8.45 23.61
C LEU A 6 -16.17 -9.20 22.93
N ILE A 7 -16.03 -9.03 21.63
CA ILE A 7 -15.00 -9.66 20.82
C ILE A 7 -14.08 -8.57 20.33
N GLU A 8 -12.81 -8.70 20.66
CA GLU A 8 -11.75 -7.81 20.22
C GLU A 8 -10.78 -8.58 19.34
N ALA A 9 -10.58 -8.15 18.11
CA ALA A 9 -9.56 -8.69 17.22
C ALA A 9 -8.38 -7.73 17.13
N ILE A 10 -7.20 -8.27 16.88
CA ILE A 10 -5.97 -7.54 16.61
C ILE A 10 -5.37 -8.12 15.34
N ILE A 11 -5.23 -7.27 14.35
CA ILE A 11 -4.59 -7.61 13.08
C ILE A 11 -3.32 -6.79 13.02
N ALA A 12 -2.18 -7.46 13.10
CA ALA A 12 -0.87 -6.84 13.01
C ALA A 12 -0.18 -7.30 11.73
N GLU A 13 0.23 -6.38 10.90
CA GLU A 13 1.02 -6.64 9.69
C GLU A 13 2.28 -5.79 9.75
N VAL A 14 3.42 -6.45 9.70
CA VAL A 14 4.74 -5.81 9.64
C VAL A 14 5.39 -6.21 8.33
N GLY A 15 5.85 -5.22 7.59
CA GLY A 15 6.58 -5.41 6.34
C GLY A 15 7.92 -4.69 6.39
N ASP A 16 8.95 -5.36 5.88
CA ASP A 16 10.27 -4.79 5.65
C ASP A 16 10.69 -5.07 4.22
N SER A 17 11.09 -4.04 3.52
CA SER A 17 11.55 -4.15 2.14
C SER A 17 12.89 -3.44 1.97
N THR A 18 13.88 -4.16 1.47
CA THR A 18 15.17 -3.59 1.11
C THR A 18 15.42 -3.80 -0.38
N ALA A 19 15.78 -2.73 -1.07
CA ALA A 19 16.15 -2.78 -2.47
C ALA A 19 17.54 -2.16 -2.65
N SER A 20 18.43 -2.85 -3.33
CA SER A 20 19.73 -2.31 -3.70
C SER A 20 20.05 -2.60 -5.14
N GLU A 21 20.48 -1.59 -5.85
CA GLU A 21 20.91 -1.70 -7.26
C GLU A 21 22.25 -1.03 -7.43
N ILE A 22 23.16 -1.69 -8.11
CA ILE A 22 24.44 -1.13 -8.52
C ILE A 22 24.86 -1.71 -9.86
N GLY A 23 25.26 -0.84 -10.78
CA GLY A 23 25.72 -1.29 -12.09
C GLY A 23 26.20 -0.17 -12.98
N VAL A 24 26.93 -0.55 -14.03
CA VAL A 24 27.41 0.34 -15.07
C VAL A 24 27.01 -0.23 -16.41
N GLN A 25 26.40 0.58 -17.24
CA GLN A 25 26.07 0.28 -18.62
C GLN A 25 26.99 1.07 -19.54
N TRP A 26 27.43 0.45 -20.61
CA TRP A 26 28.30 1.03 -21.62
C TRP A 26 27.63 0.97 -22.96
N PHE A 27 27.81 2.02 -23.75
CA PHE A 27 27.39 2.07 -25.13
C PHE A 27 28.46 2.77 -25.96
N THR A 28 28.76 2.23 -27.11
CA THR A 28 29.65 2.86 -28.07
C THR A 28 29.05 2.78 -29.49
N ALA A 29 29.02 3.91 -30.15
CA ALA A 29 28.65 4.01 -31.55
C ALA A 29 29.60 4.98 -32.24
N PRO A 30 30.20 4.59 -33.37
CA PRO A 30 31.09 5.47 -34.11
C PRO A 30 30.28 6.62 -34.72
N GLN A 31 30.80 7.84 -34.57
CA GLN A 31 30.19 9.06 -35.11
C GLN A 31 31.05 9.66 -36.21
N ARG A 32 30.40 10.30 -37.19
CA ARG A 32 31.05 11.22 -38.11
C ARG A 32 30.98 12.65 -37.56
N SER A 33 31.77 13.53 -38.15
CA SER A 33 31.78 14.95 -37.77
C SER A 33 30.45 15.67 -37.99
N ASP A 34 29.54 15.12 -38.79
CA ASP A 34 28.18 15.61 -39.02
C ASP A 34 27.12 15.06 -38.07
N GLY A 35 27.53 14.26 -37.08
CA GLY A 35 26.64 13.59 -36.15
C GLY A 35 25.96 12.33 -36.68
N SER A 36 26.18 11.94 -37.91
CA SER A 36 25.66 10.69 -38.46
C SER A 36 26.47 9.46 -37.99
N LEU A 37 25.88 8.26 -38.09
CA LEU A 37 26.56 7.03 -37.75
C LEU A 37 27.74 6.80 -38.73
N GLY A 38 28.93 6.67 -38.15
CA GLY A 38 30.17 6.35 -38.87
C GLY A 38 30.33 4.86 -39.08
N GLN A 39 31.45 4.51 -39.81
CA GLN A 39 31.87 3.11 -39.89
C GLN A 39 32.64 2.73 -38.63
N GLY A 40 32.29 1.61 -38.03
CA GLY A 40 32.95 1.11 -36.81
C GLY A 40 32.10 0.11 -36.05
N ILE A 41 32.55 -0.22 -34.86
CA ILE A 41 31.87 -1.19 -33.99
C ILE A 41 30.80 -0.45 -33.18
N ILE A 42 29.55 -0.89 -33.30
CA ILE A 42 28.47 -0.52 -32.40
C ILE A 42 28.34 -1.63 -31.38
N GLY A 43 28.37 -1.28 -30.12
CA GLY A 43 28.20 -2.25 -29.03
C GLY A 43 27.79 -1.59 -27.72
N GLY A 44 27.26 -2.39 -26.84
CA GLY A 44 26.87 -1.90 -25.52
C GLY A 44 26.39 -3.01 -24.58
N THR A 45 26.30 -2.68 -23.32
CA THR A 45 25.67 -3.51 -22.32
C THR A 45 24.25 -2.97 -22.07
N ASN A 46 23.29 -3.86 -22.07
CA ASN A 46 21.90 -3.50 -21.77
C ASN A 46 21.44 -4.31 -20.56
N PHE A 47 21.29 -3.64 -19.43
CA PHE A 47 20.74 -4.26 -18.24
C PHE A 47 19.33 -3.74 -18.00
N PRO A 48 18.41 -4.56 -17.45
CA PRO A 48 17.05 -4.13 -17.18
C PRO A 48 17.04 -2.91 -16.26
N GLY A 49 16.34 -1.87 -16.66
CA GLY A 49 16.03 -0.72 -15.81
C GLY A 49 14.84 -1.02 -14.88
N PRO A 50 14.46 -0.06 -14.00
CA PRO A 50 13.42 -0.26 -12.97
C PRO A 50 12.07 -0.72 -13.50
N ASN A 51 11.75 -0.51 -14.77
CA ASN A 51 10.46 -0.87 -15.39
C ASN A 51 10.64 -1.87 -16.55
N GLY A 52 11.73 -2.66 -16.56
CA GLY A 52 12.03 -3.59 -17.63
C GLY A 52 12.55 -2.93 -18.91
N ASN A 53 12.49 -1.61 -19.01
CA ASN A 53 13.05 -0.87 -20.15
C ASN A 53 14.52 -0.57 -19.90
N SER A 54 15.33 -0.56 -20.97
CA SER A 54 16.72 -0.13 -20.88
C SER A 54 16.78 1.33 -20.42
N ALA A 55 17.45 1.58 -19.30
CA ALA A 55 17.68 2.95 -18.82
C ALA A 55 18.47 3.78 -19.85
N LEU A 56 19.34 3.14 -20.57
CA LEU A 56 20.20 3.78 -21.57
C LEU A 56 19.42 4.29 -22.79
N THR A 57 18.46 3.49 -23.30
CA THR A 57 17.60 3.91 -24.41
C THR A 57 16.59 4.97 -24.02
N SER A 58 16.03 4.91 -22.84
CA SER A 58 15.10 5.93 -22.37
C SER A 58 15.78 7.27 -22.12
N LEU A 59 17.03 7.27 -21.65
CA LEU A 59 17.81 8.49 -21.46
C LEU A 59 18.29 9.10 -22.79
N ALA A 60 18.59 8.27 -23.80
CA ALA A 60 18.99 8.75 -25.11
C ALA A 60 17.88 9.59 -25.78
N THR A 61 16.62 9.26 -25.52
CA THR A 61 15.46 9.99 -26.03
C THR A 61 15.01 11.14 -25.12
N ASN A 62 15.26 11.05 -23.82
CA ASN A 62 14.86 12.07 -22.84
C ASN A 62 15.94 12.23 -21.76
N PRO A 63 16.89 13.16 -21.91
CA PRO A 63 17.98 13.39 -20.95
C PRO A 63 17.49 13.82 -19.56
N LEU A 64 16.34 14.50 -19.49
CA LEU A 64 15.70 14.89 -18.22
C LEU A 64 15.13 13.68 -17.45
N GLY A 65 14.99 12.53 -18.13
CA GLY A 65 14.61 11.27 -17.49
C GLY A 65 15.59 10.78 -16.43
N LEU A 66 16.83 11.32 -16.42
CA LEU A 66 17.80 11.04 -15.35
C LEU A 66 17.29 11.45 -13.96
N SER A 67 16.55 12.55 -13.88
CA SER A 67 15.95 13.02 -12.63
C SER A 67 14.84 12.12 -12.10
N GLY A 68 14.23 11.30 -12.95
CA GLY A 68 13.21 10.30 -12.57
C GLY A 68 13.80 8.96 -12.10
N LEU A 69 15.11 8.77 -12.25
CA LEU A 69 15.82 7.58 -11.74
C LEU A 69 16.18 7.83 -10.27
N GLY A 70 15.58 7.08 -9.36
CA GLY A 70 15.95 7.16 -7.94
C GLY A 70 17.43 6.81 -7.70
N GLY A 71 18.00 7.31 -6.60
CA GLY A 71 19.39 7.05 -6.21
C GLY A 71 20.40 7.94 -6.92
N LEU A 72 21.65 7.46 -7.00
CA LEU A 72 22.73 8.11 -7.74
C LEU A 72 22.74 7.55 -9.17
N SER A 73 22.64 8.45 -10.15
CA SER A 73 22.78 8.11 -11.56
C SER A 73 23.76 9.08 -12.22
N LEU A 74 24.81 8.56 -12.83
CA LEU A 74 25.86 9.31 -13.52
C LEU A 74 25.92 8.87 -14.97
N GLY A 75 25.61 9.77 -15.89
CA GLY A 75 25.70 9.54 -17.35
C GLY A 75 26.89 10.26 -17.97
N TYR A 76 27.65 9.58 -18.81
CA TYR A 76 28.67 10.19 -19.70
C TYR A 76 28.09 10.27 -21.12
N ILE A 77 28.05 11.47 -21.67
CA ILE A 77 27.53 11.75 -23.02
C ILE A 77 28.70 11.94 -23.98
N ASP A 78 28.68 11.19 -25.08
CA ASP A 78 29.69 11.25 -26.17
C ASP A 78 29.03 11.78 -27.46
N GLY A 79 28.47 13.02 -27.37
CA GLY A 79 27.83 13.69 -28.48
C GLY A 79 26.39 13.30 -28.76
N THR A 80 25.92 13.52 -29.99
CA THR A 80 24.55 13.22 -30.46
C THR A 80 24.55 12.39 -31.72
N ILE A 81 23.63 11.46 -31.87
CA ILE A 81 23.44 10.62 -33.03
C ILE A 81 22.20 11.08 -33.81
N ASN A 82 22.35 11.41 -35.08
CA ASN A 82 21.24 11.66 -35.98
C ASN A 82 20.83 10.36 -36.66
N ILE A 83 19.63 9.88 -36.40
CA ILE A 83 19.09 8.70 -37.09
C ILE A 83 18.36 9.19 -38.35
N PRO A 84 18.70 8.66 -39.56
CA PRO A 84 18.00 9.02 -40.78
C PRO A 84 16.49 8.74 -40.65
N GLY A 85 15.67 9.76 -40.93
CA GLY A 85 14.20 9.68 -40.82
C GLY A 85 13.61 10.11 -39.50
N THR A 86 14.41 10.63 -38.55
CA THR A 86 13.95 11.27 -37.33
C THR A 86 14.46 12.71 -37.26
N ASP A 87 13.58 13.66 -36.95
CA ASP A 87 13.94 15.09 -36.86
C ASP A 87 14.60 15.45 -35.51
N THR A 88 14.72 14.52 -34.58
CA THR A 88 15.31 14.77 -33.25
C THR A 88 16.60 14.00 -33.09
N PRO A 89 17.73 14.70 -32.79
CA PRO A 89 18.98 14.03 -32.47
C PRO A 89 18.86 13.27 -31.13
N LEU A 90 19.36 12.04 -31.11
CA LEU A 90 19.47 11.23 -29.91
C LEU A 90 20.82 11.49 -29.24
N LEU A 91 20.82 11.55 -27.90
CA LEU A 91 22.07 11.61 -27.15
C LEU A 91 22.83 10.29 -27.25
N ASN A 92 24.12 10.36 -27.60
CA ASN A 92 25.00 9.24 -27.50
C ASN A 92 25.52 9.10 -26.06
N LEU A 93 24.91 8.20 -25.30
CA LEU A 93 25.34 7.91 -23.94
C LEU A 93 26.45 6.87 -23.96
N GLY A 94 27.69 7.30 -23.72
CA GLY A 94 28.86 6.42 -23.69
C GLY A 94 28.90 5.52 -22.45
N ALA A 95 28.36 6.01 -21.29
CA ALA A 95 28.28 5.23 -20.05
C ALA A 95 27.17 5.74 -19.15
N LEU A 96 26.53 4.83 -18.42
CA LEU A 96 25.57 5.12 -17.36
C LEU A 96 25.90 4.28 -16.12
N ALA A 97 26.35 4.93 -15.06
CA ALA A 97 26.53 4.32 -13.75
C ALA A 97 25.32 4.60 -12.88
N ARG A 98 24.84 3.60 -12.17
CA ARG A 98 23.70 3.69 -11.28
C ARG A 98 23.99 3.00 -9.96
N ALA A 99 23.61 3.66 -8.86
CA ALA A 99 23.63 3.09 -7.52
C ALA A 99 22.38 3.55 -6.75
N LEU A 100 21.63 2.60 -6.24
CA LEU A 100 20.43 2.83 -5.42
C LEU A 100 20.45 1.88 -4.22
N ARG A 101 20.11 2.42 -3.07
CA ARG A 101 19.71 1.63 -1.91
C ARG A 101 18.46 2.29 -1.31
N GLY A 102 17.44 1.51 -1.10
CA GLY A 102 16.20 1.94 -0.48
C GLY A 102 15.76 0.92 0.57
N ASP A 103 15.36 1.42 1.71
CA ASP A 103 14.79 0.63 2.80
C ASP A 103 13.37 1.16 3.06
N GLY A 104 12.39 0.28 3.14
CA GLY A 104 11.00 0.62 3.41
C GLY A 104 10.44 -0.28 4.51
N THR A 105 9.77 0.33 5.49
CA THR A 105 9.09 -0.41 6.55
C THR A 105 7.60 -0.09 6.53
N THR A 106 6.77 -1.10 6.77
CA THR A 106 5.32 -0.96 6.88
C THR A 106 4.87 -1.60 8.18
N ASN A 107 4.09 -0.87 8.96
CA ASN A 107 3.49 -1.38 10.19
C ASN A 107 2.02 -0.99 10.21
N ILE A 108 1.14 -1.98 10.13
CA ILE A 108 -0.31 -1.81 10.13
C ILE A 108 -0.86 -2.53 11.35
N LEU A 109 -1.58 -1.80 12.19
CA LEU A 109 -2.28 -2.34 13.34
C LEU A 109 -3.75 -1.95 13.25
N SER A 110 -4.62 -2.95 13.24
CA SER A 110 -6.07 -2.75 13.24
C SER A 110 -6.69 -3.52 14.39
N THR A 111 -7.53 -2.86 15.17
CA THR A 111 -8.13 -3.44 16.39
C THR A 111 -9.66 -3.29 16.36
N PRO A 112 -10.38 -4.03 15.48
CA PRO A 112 -11.83 -3.99 15.48
C PRO A 112 -12.38 -4.65 16.74
N SER A 113 -13.47 -4.08 17.28
CA SER A 113 -14.17 -4.63 18.42
C SER A 113 -15.68 -4.58 18.20
N ILE A 114 -16.37 -5.63 18.58
CA ILE A 114 -17.83 -5.76 18.44
C ILE A 114 -18.42 -6.47 19.65
N LEU A 115 -19.59 -6.00 20.07
CA LEU A 115 -20.38 -6.61 21.13
C LEU A 115 -21.58 -7.31 20.53
N THR A 116 -21.83 -8.54 20.94
CA THR A 116 -23.01 -9.30 20.50
C THR A 116 -23.59 -10.15 21.61
N LEU A 117 -24.83 -10.59 21.43
CA LEU A 117 -25.48 -11.55 22.32
C LEU A 117 -25.00 -12.97 22.02
N ASP A 118 -25.11 -13.86 23.01
CA ASP A 118 -24.89 -15.28 22.81
C ASP A 118 -25.81 -15.85 21.72
N ASN A 119 -25.23 -16.68 20.83
CA ASN A 119 -25.88 -17.29 19.66
C ASN A 119 -26.43 -16.27 18.62
N GLN A 120 -25.87 -15.05 18.55
CA GLN A 120 -26.26 -14.06 17.57
C GLN A 120 -25.06 -13.63 16.70
N GLU A 121 -25.27 -13.66 15.40
CA GLU A 121 -24.29 -13.12 14.46
C GLU A 121 -24.22 -11.59 14.58
N ALA A 122 -23.01 -11.06 14.61
CA ALA A 122 -22.75 -9.64 14.51
C ALA A 122 -21.71 -9.35 13.44
N GLU A 123 -21.89 -8.24 12.73
CA GLU A 123 -21.01 -7.79 11.68
C GLU A 123 -20.58 -6.35 11.93
N ILE A 124 -19.29 -6.08 11.82
CA ILE A 124 -18.76 -4.73 11.71
C ILE A 124 -18.04 -4.59 10.37
N LYS A 125 -18.40 -3.56 9.60
CA LYS A 125 -17.85 -3.26 8.30
C LYS A 125 -17.34 -1.83 8.27
N ILE A 126 -16.04 -1.66 8.05
CA ILE A 126 -15.35 -0.36 7.96
C ILE A 126 -14.64 -0.34 6.60
N ALA A 127 -15.31 0.20 5.59
CA ALA A 127 -14.85 0.13 4.21
C ALA A 127 -15.07 1.43 3.46
N LYS A 128 -14.34 1.59 2.36
CA LYS A 128 -14.56 2.62 1.34
C LYS A 128 -15.13 1.96 0.09
N GLU A 129 -16.16 2.54 -0.48
CA GLU A 129 -16.65 2.12 -1.80
C GLU A 129 -15.70 2.62 -2.89
N VAL A 130 -15.17 1.68 -3.65
CA VAL A 130 -14.22 1.95 -4.74
C VAL A 130 -14.86 1.54 -6.05
N PRO A 131 -14.84 2.42 -7.08
CA PRO A 131 -15.36 2.09 -8.40
C PRO A 131 -14.39 1.17 -9.15
N PHE A 132 -14.89 0.06 -9.68
CA PHE A 132 -14.20 -0.87 -10.57
C PHE A 132 -14.83 -0.83 -11.95
N LEU A 133 -13.99 -0.81 -12.99
CA LEU A 133 -14.44 -0.81 -14.38
C LEU A 133 -14.74 -2.23 -14.83
N THR A 134 -16.01 -2.60 -14.93
CA THR A 134 -16.43 -3.96 -15.31
C THR A 134 -16.66 -4.15 -16.80
N GLY A 135 -16.79 -3.07 -17.55
CA GLY A 135 -16.95 -3.13 -19.00
C GLY A 135 -16.65 -1.79 -19.67
N SER A 136 -16.00 -1.85 -20.82
CA SER A 136 -15.80 -0.70 -21.71
C SER A 136 -16.20 -1.12 -23.13
N TYR A 137 -17.25 -0.52 -23.64
CA TYR A 137 -17.69 -0.73 -25.03
C TYR A 137 -17.33 0.50 -25.85
N THR A 138 -16.40 0.34 -26.78
CA THR A 138 -16.17 1.32 -27.83
C THR A 138 -17.04 0.94 -29.02
N ASN A 139 -18.01 1.76 -29.34
CA ASN A 139 -18.80 1.57 -30.52
C ASN A 139 -17.99 2.01 -31.76
N THR A 140 -17.36 1.06 -32.45
CA THR A 140 -16.79 1.26 -33.79
C THR A 140 -17.86 1.24 -34.83
N ALA A 141 -18.82 2.17 -34.76
CA ALA A 141 -19.77 2.39 -35.86
C ALA A 141 -19.02 3.12 -36.98
N SER A 142 -18.73 2.36 -38.00
CA SER A 142 -18.22 2.63 -39.31
C SER A 142 -18.18 4.08 -39.79
N SER A 143 -16.99 4.46 -40.27
CA SER A 143 -16.70 5.22 -41.49
C SER A 143 -17.68 6.38 -41.82
N GLY A 144 -17.49 7.48 -41.12
CA GLY A 144 -17.72 8.81 -41.64
C GLY A 144 -16.41 9.59 -41.52
N GLN A 145 -16.10 10.36 -42.50
CA GLN A 145 -14.82 11.05 -42.83
C GLN A 145 -14.28 12.04 -41.77
N ASN A 146 -14.67 11.93 -40.51
CA ASN A 146 -14.09 12.62 -39.37
C ASN A 146 -14.13 11.65 -38.18
N GLY A 147 -13.03 11.05 -37.86
CA GLY A 147 -12.84 10.05 -36.82
C GLY A 147 -13.10 10.57 -35.39
N GLN A 148 -14.34 10.96 -35.11
CA GLN A 148 -14.78 11.32 -33.77
C GLN A 148 -15.30 10.08 -33.08
N VAL A 149 -14.48 9.56 -32.14
CA VAL A 149 -14.84 8.47 -31.25
C VAL A 149 -15.99 8.93 -30.37
N THR A 150 -17.21 8.50 -30.68
CA THR A 150 -18.40 8.81 -29.87
C THR A 150 -18.37 7.97 -28.61
N ASN A 151 -18.13 8.64 -27.51
CA ASN A 151 -18.41 8.31 -26.11
C ASN A 151 -18.39 6.80 -25.75
N PRO A 152 -17.30 6.28 -25.18
CA PRO A 152 -17.27 4.91 -24.71
C PRO A 152 -18.24 4.75 -23.51
N PHE A 153 -19.16 3.79 -23.60
CA PHE A 153 -19.95 3.37 -22.44
C PHE A 153 -19.04 2.59 -21.48
N GLN A 154 -18.90 3.09 -20.28
CA GLN A 154 -18.18 2.42 -19.21
C GLN A 154 -19.18 1.95 -18.16
N THR A 155 -19.13 0.67 -17.83
CA THR A 155 -19.90 0.09 -16.73
C THR A 155 -19.01 0.05 -15.50
N ILE A 156 -19.47 0.68 -14.42
CA ILE A 156 -18.73 0.80 -13.15
C ILE A 156 -19.51 0.02 -12.09
N GLU A 157 -18.81 -0.92 -11.44
CA GLU A 157 -19.28 -1.60 -10.23
C GLU A 157 -18.54 -1.03 -9.03
N ARG A 158 -19.27 -0.73 -7.94
CA ARG A 158 -18.65 -0.30 -6.68
C ARG A 158 -18.49 -1.50 -5.77
N LYS A 159 -17.26 -1.68 -5.25
CA LYS A 159 -16.93 -2.72 -4.28
C LYS A 159 -16.38 -2.08 -3.01
N ASP A 160 -16.75 -2.67 -1.89
CA ASP A 160 -16.23 -2.26 -0.59
C ASP A 160 -14.80 -2.74 -0.41
N VAL A 161 -13.91 -1.82 -0.09
CA VAL A 161 -12.51 -2.09 0.23
C VAL A 161 -12.23 -1.60 1.64
N GLY A 162 -11.88 -2.50 2.55
CA GLY A 162 -11.67 -2.19 3.96
C GLY A 162 -11.64 -3.43 4.84
N LEU A 163 -12.15 -3.29 6.05
CA LEU A 163 -12.21 -4.34 7.06
C LEU A 163 -13.65 -4.79 7.27
N VAL A 164 -13.87 -6.09 7.24
CA VAL A 164 -15.14 -6.76 7.61
C VAL A 164 -14.82 -7.82 8.65
N LEU A 165 -15.55 -7.81 9.76
CA LEU A 165 -15.49 -8.83 10.79
C LEU A 165 -16.93 -9.30 11.07
N LYS A 166 -17.18 -10.58 10.82
CA LYS A 166 -18.43 -11.27 11.23
C LYS A 166 -18.08 -12.31 12.27
N VAL A 167 -18.87 -12.36 13.33
CA VAL A 167 -18.63 -13.31 14.38
C VAL A 167 -19.94 -13.78 15.02
N THR A 168 -20.02 -15.07 15.30
CA THR A 168 -21.12 -15.70 16.02
C THR A 168 -20.54 -16.43 17.23
N PRO A 169 -20.69 -15.89 18.45
CA PRO A 169 -20.24 -16.56 19.65
C PRO A 169 -21.28 -17.53 20.18
N HIS A 170 -20.81 -18.64 20.75
CA HIS A 170 -21.59 -19.61 21.50
C HIS A 170 -20.92 -19.85 22.85
N ILE A 171 -21.57 -19.43 23.94
CA ILE A 171 -21.06 -19.64 25.30
C ILE A 171 -21.35 -21.09 25.69
N ASN A 172 -20.31 -21.86 25.99
CA ASN A 172 -20.45 -23.20 26.51
C ASN A 172 -20.61 -23.21 28.05
N GLU A 173 -20.98 -24.35 28.60
CA GLU A 173 -20.94 -24.56 30.05
C GLU A 173 -19.52 -24.35 30.56
N GLY A 174 -19.34 -23.37 31.45
CA GLY A 174 -18.04 -22.85 31.90
C GLY A 174 -17.71 -21.47 31.32
N ASP A 175 -16.44 -21.15 31.25
CA ASP A 175 -15.95 -19.83 30.81
C ASP A 175 -15.33 -19.90 29.40
N ALA A 176 -15.74 -20.85 28.56
CA ALA A 176 -15.26 -21.00 27.19
C ALA A 176 -16.30 -20.53 26.18
N VAL A 177 -15.85 -19.80 25.17
CA VAL A 177 -16.66 -19.31 24.06
C VAL A 177 -16.21 -19.99 22.77
N ARG A 178 -17.12 -20.69 22.12
CA ARG A 178 -16.92 -21.16 20.77
C ARG A 178 -17.33 -20.03 19.83
N MET A 179 -16.46 -19.66 18.91
CA MET A 179 -16.70 -18.56 17.97
C MET A 179 -16.57 -19.06 16.55
N GLU A 180 -17.57 -18.73 15.75
CA GLU A 180 -17.49 -18.81 14.30
C GLU A 180 -17.11 -17.42 13.78
N ILE A 181 -15.99 -17.33 13.08
CA ILE A 181 -15.35 -16.08 12.71
C ILE A 181 -15.14 -16.06 11.20
N HIS A 182 -15.59 -14.98 10.58
CA HIS A 182 -15.23 -14.62 9.21
C HIS A 182 -14.67 -13.19 9.22
N GLN A 183 -13.42 -13.07 8.82
CA GLN A 183 -12.70 -11.81 8.77
C GLN A 183 -12.13 -11.58 7.39
N GLU A 184 -12.39 -10.38 6.86
CA GLU A 184 -11.84 -9.93 5.59
C GLU A 184 -11.15 -8.58 5.79
N VAL A 185 -9.94 -8.44 5.25
CA VAL A 185 -9.22 -7.18 5.17
C VAL A 185 -8.79 -6.97 3.73
N SER A 186 -9.27 -5.90 3.14
CA SER A 186 -8.92 -5.53 1.77
C SER A 186 -8.33 -4.12 1.72
N SER A 187 -7.37 -3.92 0.84
CA SER A 187 -6.70 -2.63 0.61
C SER A 187 -6.40 -2.44 -0.87
N LEU A 188 -6.37 -1.18 -1.31
CA LEU A 188 -5.94 -0.86 -2.66
C LEU A 188 -4.43 -1.05 -2.78
N ALA A 189 -4.00 -1.76 -3.81
CA ALA A 189 -2.61 -1.83 -4.20
C ALA A 189 -2.19 -0.56 -4.98
N PRO A 190 -0.90 -0.21 -5.01
CA PRO A 190 -0.40 0.83 -5.89
C PRO A 190 -0.79 0.54 -7.34
N PRO A 191 -1.08 1.59 -8.14
CA PRO A 191 -1.45 1.41 -9.54
C PRO A 191 -0.32 0.72 -10.31
N VAL A 192 -0.66 -0.34 -11.04
CA VAL A 192 0.28 -1.06 -11.92
C VAL A 192 0.19 -0.46 -13.32
N THR A 193 1.34 -0.08 -13.89
CA THR A 193 1.41 0.47 -15.25
C THR A 193 0.85 -0.54 -16.26
N GLY A 194 -0.20 -0.15 -16.99
CA GLY A 194 -0.87 -1.02 -17.97
C GLY A 194 -2.07 -1.81 -17.41
N ALA A 195 -2.36 -1.72 -16.13
CA ALA A 195 -3.61 -2.25 -15.59
C ALA A 195 -4.79 -1.35 -15.99
N VAL A 196 -5.85 -1.97 -16.51
CA VAL A 196 -7.08 -1.27 -16.92
C VAL A 196 -7.95 -0.97 -15.71
N ASP A 197 -7.77 -1.72 -14.60
CA ASP A 197 -8.58 -1.67 -13.40
C ASP A 197 -7.71 -1.59 -12.13
N LEU A 198 -8.35 -1.26 -11.01
CA LEU A 198 -7.70 -1.16 -9.71
C LEU A 198 -7.37 -2.55 -9.16
N VAL A 199 -6.15 -2.71 -8.66
CA VAL A 199 -5.71 -3.93 -8.00
C VAL A 199 -5.97 -3.83 -6.50
N THR A 200 -6.55 -4.87 -5.91
CA THR A 200 -6.78 -4.96 -4.46
C THR A 200 -6.02 -6.12 -3.85
N ASN A 201 -5.44 -5.88 -2.69
CA ASN A 201 -4.91 -6.93 -1.82
C ASN A 201 -6.02 -7.35 -0.87
N LYS A 202 -6.36 -8.64 -0.86
CA LYS A 202 -7.39 -9.23 0.00
C LYS A 202 -6.78 -10.28 0.92
N ARG A 203 -7.12 -10.23 2.19
CA ARG A 203 -6.79 -11.22 3.21
C ARG A 203 -8.08 -11.67 3.85
N GLU A 204 -8.32 -12.97 3.85
CA GLU A 204 -9.58 -13.55 4.35
C GLU A 204 -9.25 -14.73 5.25
N LEU A 205 -9.93 -14.80 6.39
CA LEU A 205 -9.83 -15.87 7.36
C LEU A 205 -11.25 -16.30 7.77
N SER A 206 -11.54 -17.58 7.63
CA SER A 206 -12.77 -18.18 8.14
C SER A 206 -12.40 -19.37 9.01
N THR A 207 -12.82 -19.37 10.27
CA THR A 207 -12.45 -20.39 11.23
C THR A 207 -13.46 -20.53 12.37
N ASN A 208 -13.50 -21.74 12.97
CA ASN A 208 -14.24 -22.04 14.18
C ASN A 208 -13.26 -22.37 15.30
N VAL A 209 -13.32 -21.65 16.39
CA VAL A 209 -12.38 -21.77 17.51
C VAL A 209 -13.10 -21.81 18.85
N LEU A 210 -12.45 -22.44 19.83
CA LEU A 210 -12.87 -22.44 21.22
C LEU A 210 -11.82 -21.67 22.04
N VAL A 211 -12.24 -20.66 22.78
CA VAL A 211 -11.35 -19.75 23.53
C VAL A 211 -11.92 -19.58 24.93
N SER A 212 -11.07 -19.59 25.96
CA SER A 212 -11.47 -19.24 27.31
C SER A 212 -11.75 -17.74 27.43
N ASP A 213 -12.63 -17.37 28.35
CA ASP A 213 -12.95 -15.98 28.63
C ASP A 213 -11.68 -15.15 28.89
N ASN A 214 -11.64 -13.97 28.32
CA ASN A 214 -10.55 -12.99 28.44
C ASN A 214 -9.14 -13.51 28.06
N SER A 215 -9.05 -14.61 27.31
CA SER A 215 -7.79 -15.17 26.83
C SER A 215 -7.48 -14.71 25.41
N LEU A 216 -6.20 -14.40 25.14
CA LEU A 216 -5.74 -14.06 23.82
C LEU A 216 -5.41 -15.34 23.03
N LEU A 217 -6.02 -15.51 21.88
CA LEU A 217 -5.76 -16.60 20.96
C LEU A 217 -5.20 -16.10 19.63
N VAL A 218 -4.20 -16.79 19.11
CA VAL A 218 -3.73 -16.61 17.73
C VAL A 218 -4.68 -17.37 16.80
N LEU A 219 -5.37 -16.69 15.90
CA LEU A 219 -6.26 -17.31 14.92
C LEU A 219 -5.50 -17.81 13.70
N GLY A 220 -4.44 -17.11 13.32
CA GLY A 220 -3.62 -17.43 12.17
C GLY A 220 -2.60 -16.36 11.89
N GLY A 221 -1.75 -16.63 10.93
CA GLY A 221 -0.73 -15.69 10.49
C GLY A 221 -0.07 -16.16 9.20
N LEU A 222 0.72 -15.27 8.64
CA LEU A 222 1.54 -15.50 7.45
C LEU A 222 2.90 -14.87 7.70
N SER A 223 3.96 -15.62 7.50
CA SER A 223 5.31 -15.09 7.36
C SER A 223 5.78 -15.39 5.94
N ASP A 224 6.06 -14.37 5.18
CA ASP A 224 6.45 -14.45 3.78
C ASP A 224 7.76 -13.69 3.58
N THR A 225 8.71 -14.34 2.94
CA THR A 225 10.01 -13.77 2.61
C THR A 225 10.27 -13.97 1.13
N ASN A 226 10.36 -12.88 0.40
CA ASN A 226 10.65 -12.89 -1.02
C ASN A 226 12.01 -12.23 -1.28
N VAL A 227 12.97 -13.03 -1.75
CA VAL A 227 14.31 -12.56 -2.11
C VAL A 227 14.50 -12.70 -3.61
N SER A 228 14.74 -11.58 -4.26
CA SER A 228 15.06 -11.52 -5.68
C SER A 228 16.49 -10.98 -5.86
N ASP A 229 17.41 -11.83 -6.28
CA ASP A 229 18.79 -11.44 -6.60
C ASP A 229 19.03 -11.61 -8.09
N ASN A 230 19.21 -10.51 -8.79
CA ASN A 230 19.51 -10.49 -10.21
C ASN A 230 20.94 -9.97 -10.44
N ASN A 231 21.79 -10.81 -10.98
CA ASN A 231 23.17 -10.50 -11.28
C ASN A 231 23.44 -10.71 -12.79
N SER A 232 23.47 -9.64 -13.52
CA SER A 232 23.78 -9.63 -14.95
C SER A 232 25.21 -9.17 -15.17
N LYS A 233 25.98 -9.92 -15.94
CA LYS A 233 27.39 -9.60 -16.24
C LYS A 233 27.77 -9.91 -17.69
N VAL A 234 28.72 -9.18 -18.21
CA VAL A 234 29.33 -9.49 -19.50
C VAL A 234 30.22 -10.72 -19.33
N PRO A 235 30.05 -11.81 -20.12
CA PRO A 235 30.89 -12.99 -20.06
C PRO A 235 32.37 -12.62 -20.22
N GLY A 236 33.24 -13.17 -19.40
CA GLY A 236 34.67 -12.85 -19.39
C GLY A 236 35.01 -11.56 -18.63
N LEU A 237 34.63 -10.39 -19.13
CA LEU A 237 34.95 -9.08 -18.54
C LEU A 237 34.36 -8.88 -17.14
N GLY A 238 33.11 -9.26 -16.94
CA GLY A 238 32.43 -9.14 -15.62
C GLY A 238 33.00 -10.05 -14.53
N SER A 239 33.90 -10.96 -14.85
CA SER A 239 34.55 -11.89 -13.90
C SER A 239 35.95 -11.46 -13.46
N ILE A 240 36.51 -10.40 -14.06
CA ILE A 240 37.83 -9.89 -13.69
C ILE A 240 37.78 -9.24 -12.33
N PRO A 241 38.70 -9.58 -11.38
CA PRO A 241 38.75 -8.93 -10.08
C PRO A 241 39.00 -7.42 -10.25
N VAL A 242 38.31 -6.61 -9.43
CA VAL A 242 38.32 -5.14 -9.41
C VAL A 242 37.61 -4.50 -10.60
N ILE A 243 38.07 -4.72 -11.83
CA ILE A 243 37.53 -4.09 -13.06
C ILE A 243 36.19 -4.68 -13.46
N GLY A 244 35.91 -5.95 -13.13
CA GLY A 244 34.67 -6.63 -13.51
C GLY A 244 33.39 -5.98 -12.93
N ASN A 245 33.50 -5.15 -11.88
CA ASN A 245 32.36 -4.37 -11.36
C ASN A 245 31.83 -3.33 -12.36
N LEU A 246 32.66 -2.87 -13.29
CA LEU A 246 32.25 -1.95 -14.36
C LEU A 246 31.44 -2.64 -15.48
N PHE A 247 31.46 -3.99 -15.53
CA PHE A 247 30.79 -4.79 -16.54
C PHE A 247 29.72 -5.71 -15.98
N ARG A 248 29.17 -5.33 -14.82
CA ARG A 248 28.08 -6.06 -14.18
C ARG A 248 27.02 -5.11 -13.65
N TYR A 249 25.83 -5.65 -13.52
CA TYR A 249 24.69 -5.04 -12.86
C TYR A 249 24.15 -6.01 -11.81
N ARG A 250 23.95 -5.53 -10.63
CA ARG A 250 23.30 -6.27 -9.53
C ARG A 250 22.09 -5.52 -9.07
N SER A 251 20.98 -6.26 -8.92
CA SER A 251 19.76 -5.79 -8.31
C SER A 251 19.32 -6.83 -7.30
N ASN A 252 19.30 -6.45 -6.04
CA ASN A 252 18.85 -7.29 -4.94
C ASN A 252 17.63 -6.64 -4.31
N LYS A 253 16.54 -7.40 -4.19
CA LYS A 253 15.31 -6.99 -3.54
C LYS A 253 14.94 -8.07 -2.52
N ASN A 254 14.79 -7.65 -1.27
CA ASN A 254 14.32 -8.49 -0.19
C ASN A 254 13.05 -7.87 0.39
N GLU A 255 11.98 -8.65 0.43
CA GLU A 255 10.69 -8.26 1.00
C GLU A 255 10.29 -9.31 2.04
N ASN A 256 10.19 -8.90 3.29
CA ASN A 256 9.66 -9.70 4.37
C ASN A 256 8.30 -9.14 4.75
N ARG A 257 7.34 -10.03 4.96
CA ARG A 257 6.00 -9.67 5.42
C ARG A 257 5.54 -10.66 6.48
N GLU A 258 5.14 -10.12 7.60
CA GLU A 258 4.57 -10.89 8.70
C GLU A 258 3.18 -10.37 9.01
N LEU A 259 2.19 -11.25 8.98
CA LEU A 259 0.80 -10.98 9.34
C LEU A 259 0.44 -11.91 10.49
N MET A 260 -0.11 -11.34 11.57
CA MET A 260 -0.64 -12.11 12.69
C MET A 260 -2.03 -11.59 13.06
N ILE A 261 -2.94 -12.52 13.28
CA ILE A 261 -4.32 -12.25 13.67
C ILE A 261 -4.57 -12.87 15.03
N PHE A 262 -4.91 -12.00 15.99
CA PHE A 262 -5.25 -12.39 17.35
C PHE A 262 -6.70 -12.07 17.64
N MET A 263 -7.30 -12.78 18.59
CA MET A 263 -8.63 -12.50 19.05
C MET A 263 -8.75 -12.76 20.56
N ARG A 264 -9.54 -11.92 21.22
CA ARG A 264 -9.88 -12.02 22.64
C ARG A 264 -11.37 -11.85 22.83
N PRO A 265 -12.11 -12.89 23.26
CA PRO A 265 -13.48 -12.76 23.72
C PRO A 265 -13.49 -12.33 25.19
N LYS A 266 -14.49 -11.54 25.58
CA LYS A 266 -14.79 -11.18 26.97
C LYS A 266 -16.29 -11.32 27.23
N ILE A 267 -16.67 -12.21 28.14
CA ILE A 267 -18.06 -12.46 28.49
C ILE A 267 -18.52 -11.37 29.48
N LEU A 268 -19.62 -10.70 29.16
CA LEU A 268 -20.24 -9.69 29.99
C LEU A 268 -21.56 -10.24 30.57
N ARG A 269 -21.52 -10.62 31.84
CA ARG A 269 -22.69 -11.21 32.56
C ARG A 269 -23.45 -10.15 33.36
N ASP A 270 -22.76 -9.13 33.84
CA ASP A 270 -23.28 -8.10 34.74
C ASP A 270 -23.27 -6.73 34.08
N ALA A 271 -24.31 -5.93 34.39
CA ALA A 271 -24.41 -4.55 33.93
C ALA A 271 -23.24 -3.66 34.41
N ALA A 272 -22.68 -3.97 35.57
CA ALA A 272 -21.53 -3.24 36.11
C ALA A 272 -20.28 -3.46 35.26
N THR A 273 -20.01 -4.70 34.84
CA THR A 273 -18.89 -5.06 33.95
C THR A 273 -19.06 -4.44 32.55
N GLU A 274 -20.29 -4.43 32.03
CA GLU A 274 -20.65 -3.79 30.78
C GLU A 274 -20.37 -2.28 30.82
N ALA A 275 -20.83 -1.61 31.87
CA ALA A 275 -20.60 -0.17 32.05
C ALA A 275 -19.13 0.17 32.25
N ALA A 276 -18.36 -0.67 32.95
CA ALA A 276 -16.93 -0.48 33.17
C ALA A 276 -16.16 -0.56 31.84
N VAL A 277 -16.41 -1.58 31.01
CA VAL A 277 -15.75 -1.75 29.69
C VAL A 277 -16.12 -0.61 28.75
N SER A 278 -17.40 -0.20 28.73
CA SER A 278 -17.84 0.90 27.86
C SER A 278 -17.20 2.24 28.27
N SER A 279 -17.12 2.51 29.59
CA SER A 279 -16.46 3.72 30.08
C SER A 279 -14.93 3.73 29.82
N GLU A 280 -14.30 2.58 29.93
CA GLU A 280 -12.86 2.44 29.59
C GLU A 280 -12.60 2.79 28.12
N LYS A 281 -13.37 2.23 27.18
CA LYS A 281 -13.25 2.53 25.74
C LYS A 281 -13.58 3.99 25.43
N TYR A 282 -14.59 4.55 26.08
CA TYR A 282 -14.95 5.96 25.92
C TYR A 282 -13.81 6.88 26.37
N ASN A 283 -13.27 6.63 27.58
CA ASN A 283 -12.17 7.41 28.12
C ASN A 283 -10.89 7.28 27.27
N TYR A 284 -10.63 6.09 26.75
CA TYR A 284 -9.52 5.87 25.82
C TYR A 284 -9.66 6.77 24.58
N MET A 285 -10.82 6.78 23.93
CA MET A 285 -11.07 7.63 22.75
C MET A 285 -10.96 9.11 23.08
N ARG A 286 -11.46 9.55 24.25
CA ARG A 286 -11.32 10.93 24.68
C ARG A 286 -9.86 11.32 24.91
N THR A 287 -9.10 10.45 25.54
CA THR A 287 -7.65 10.67 25.77
C THR A 287 -6.90 10.80 24.46
N GLU A 288 -7.20 9.96 23.48
CA GLU A 288 -6.58 10.03 22.17
C GLU A 288 -6.94 11.32 21.41
N GLN A 289 -8.18 11.79 21.53
CA GLN A 289 -8.58 13.10 20.99
C GLN A 289 -7.84 14.26 21.66
N LEU A 290 -7.61 14.20 22.97
CA LEU A 290 -6.83 15.20 23.71
C LEU A 290 -5.37 15.20 23.24
N ARG A 291 -4.76 14.02 23.10
CA ARG A 291 -3.39 13.86 22.60
C ARG A 291 -3.21 14.46 21.21
N LEU A 292 -4.13 14.15 20.28
CA LEU A 292 -4.12 14.74 18.93
C LEU A 292 -4.29 16.27 18.93
N ARG A 293 -4.92 16.80 19.99
CA ARG A 293 -5.08 18.25 20.15
C ARG A 293 -3.79 18.91 20.64
N GLU A 294 -3.01 18.22 21.47
CA GLU A 294 -1.71 18.70 21.97
C GLU A 294 -0.61 18.65 20.92
N ASP A 295 -0.61 17.60 20.07
CA ASP A 295 0.39 17.38 19.01
C ASP A 295 0.26 18.32 17.81
N SER A 296 -0.61 19.32 17.84
CA SER A 296 -0.79 20.23 16.71
C SER A 296 0.41 21.15 16.53
N ALA A 297 0.97 21.18 15.31
CA ALA A 297 2.08 22.04 14.94
C ALA A 297 1.78 23.52 15.24
N PRO A 298 2.74 24.29 15.80
CA PRO A 298 2.53 25.65 16.27
C PRO A 298 2.18 26.67 15.18
N LEU A 299 2.32 26.33 13.90
CA LEU A 299 2.10 27.21 12.73
C LEU A 299 0.75 27.03 12.04
N THR A 300 -0.07 26.06 12.46
CA THR A 300 -1.41 25.88 11.87
C THR A 300 -2.47 26.48 12.78
N PRO A 301 -3.44 27.27 12.25
CA PRO A 301 -4.55 27.78 13.05
C PRO A 301 -5.27 26.62 13.74
N ARG A 302 -5.41 26.69 15.04
CA ARG A 302 -6.18 25.72 15.83
C ARG A 302 -7.64 25.85 15.46
N GLY A 303 -8.12 25.09 14.48
CA GLY A 303 -9.56 24.89 14.30
C GLY A 303 -10.14 24.22 15.54
N GLU A 304 -11.37 24.56 15.90
CA GLU A 304 -12.11 23.86 16.96
C GLU A 304 -12.24 22.38 16.58
N ARG A 305 -11.43 21.53 17.22
CA ARG A 305 -11.52 20.08 17.03
C ARG A 305 -12.58 19.57 18.00
N PRO A 306 -13.57 18.80 17.52
CA PRO A 306 -14.58 18.23 18.40
C PRO A 306 -13.92 17.32 19.44
N LEU A 307 -14.35 17.44 20.69
CA LEU A 307 -13.90 16.63 21.82
C LEU A 307 -15.11 15.95 22.42
N LEU A 308 -14.99 14.68 22.74
CA LEU A 308 -16.00 13.93 23.47
C LEU A 308 -16.18 14.55 24.89
N PRO A 309 -17.43 14.76 25.35
CA PRO A 309 -17.70 15.24 26.72
C PRO A 309 -17.16 14.26 27.77
N GLU A 310 -17.19 14.60 29.02
CA GLU A 310 -16.92 13.63 30.10
C GLU A 310 -18.03 12.59 30.18
N VAL A 311 -17.68 11.36 30.56
CA VAL A 311 -18.69 10.27 30.69
C VAL A 311 -19.83 10.69 31.59
N HIS A 312 -19.53 11.40 32.70
CA HIS A 312 -20.50 11.89 33.63
C HIS A 312 -21.45 12.92 32.98
N ASP A 313 -20.91 13.85 32.21
CA ASP A 313 -21.71 14.87 31.52
C ASP A 313 -22.60 14.26 30.45
N PHE A 314 -22.09 13.24 29.73
CA PHE A 314 -22.86 12.52 28.71
C PHE A 314 -24.05 11.74 29.32
N LEU A 315 -23.87 11.17 30.52
CA LEU A 315 -24.93 10.43 31.20
C LEU A 315 -25.93 11.35 31.90
N SER A 316 -25.53 12.56 32.29
CA SER A 316 -26.39 13.53 33.00
C SER A 316 -27.19 14.44 32.06
N ASP A 317 -26.67 14.71 30.83
CA ASP A 317 -27.32 15.56 29.82
C ASP A 317 -27.25 14.90 28.41
N PRO A 318 -28.30 14.16 28.03
CA PRO A 318 -28.31 13.45 26.73
C PRO A 318 -28.42 14.38 25.50
N GLY A 319 -28.27 15.69 25.62
CA GLY A 319 -28.48 16.63 24.54
C GLY A 319 -27.39 17.69 24.25
N PRO A 320 -26.11 17.37 23.93
CA PRO A 320 -25.12 18.43 23.68
C PRO A 320 -25.02 18.93 22.26
N ALA A 321 -25.70 18.35 21.28
CA ALA A 321 -25.51 18.73 19.87
C ALA A 321 -26.22 20.05 19.45
N ALA A 322 -27.09 20.63 20.28
CA ALA A 322 -27.90 21.80 19.95
C ALA A 322 -27.36 23.15 20.47
N ASN A 323 -26.42 23.18 21.40
CA ASN A 323 -26.06 24.40 22.14
C ASN A 323 -24.68 25.00 21.82
N ALA A 324 -23.95 24.47 20.86
CA ALA A 324 -22.62 25.00 20.48
C ALA A 324 -22.67 26.28 19.62
N SER A 325 -23.85 26.72 19.16
CA SER A 325 -23.95 27.84 18.22
C SER A 325 -24.41 29.18 18.83
N THR A 326 -24.62 29.29 20.17
CA THR A 326 -25.26 30.49 20.75
C THR A 326 -24.45 31.23 21.83
N ARG A 327 -23.19 30.91 22.08
CA ARG A 327 -22.40 31.58 23.12
C ARG A 327 -21.29 32.56 22.68
N ASP A 328 -21.14 32.85 21.42
CA ASP A 328 -20.21 33.90 20.97
C ASP A 328 -20.91 34.99 20.15
N ARG A 329 -21.93 35.65 20.78
CA ARG A 329 -22.40 36.99 20.37
C ARG A 329 -22.87 37.75 21.60
N GLN A 330 -21.95 38.20 22.42
CA GLN A 330 -22.07 39.40 23.21
C GLN A 330 -20.71 40.02 23.42
#